data_9ac7d1eea5746f1a6ac7bb92a2f4ca46
#
_entry.id   9ac7d1eea5746f1a6ac7bb92a2f4ca46
#
_cell.length_a   1.000
_cell.length_b   1.000
_cell.length_c   1.000
_cell.angle_alpha   90.00
_cell.angle_beta   90.00
_cell.angle_gamma   90.00
#
_symmetry.space_group_name_H-M   'P 1'
#
loop_
_entity.id
_entity.type
_entity.pdbx_description
1 polymer ?
#
loop_
_entity_poly.entity_id
_entity_poly.type
_entity_poly.pdbx_seq_one_letter_code
_entity_poly.pdbx_strand_id
1 'polypeptide(L)'
;TFAGIRQTEFDLDITCDVIPGSEKSGISFYMDEKHHYEVVVEKNENKTYVYSRQTIGCIWQESTHYEINSDKVTLHIKSEPLQYHFFFKDENGHDVFLSNAETRYLSSEVAGGFTGTIIGLFAINENCDGISRFENLSVKHDAD
;
A
#
# COMPACT_ATOMS: atom_id res chain seq x y z
N THR A 1 -12.17 -4.10 -6.17
CA THR A 1 -12.52 -4.64 -4.84
C THR A 1 -11.61 -4.03 -3.77
N PHE A 2 -12.20 -3.58 -2.71
CA PHE A 2 -11.51 -2.92 -1.61
C PHE A 2 -12.07 -3.44 -0.28
N ALA A 3 -11.19 -3.86 0.62
CA ALA A 3 -11.55 -4.26 1.97
C ALA A 3 -10.64 -3.52 2.94
N GLY A 4 -11.21 -2.79 3.89
CA GLY A 4 -10.41 -1.91 4.72
C GLY A 4 -10.84 -1.81 6.16
N ILE A 5 -9.91 -1.32 6.97
CA ILE A 5 -10.14 -0.99 8.37
C ILE A 5 -9.76 0.48 8.59
N ARG A 6 -10.40 1.11 9.55
CA ARG A 6 -10.09 2.49 9.89
C ARG A 6 -8.81 2.55 10.72
N GLN A 7 -7.89 3.43 10.33
CA GLN A 7 -6.69 3.66 11.11
C GLN A 7 -7.02 4.55 12.30
N THR A 8 -6.81 4.04 13.51
CA THR A 8 -7.05 4.80 14.74
C THR A 8 -5.76 5.24 15.42
N GLU A 9 -4.63 4.67 15.02
CA GLU A 9 -3.32 4.98 15.59
C GLU A 9 -2.30 5.16 14.48
N PHE A 10 -1.21 5.87 14.78
CA PHE A 10 -0.15 6.14 13.80
C PHE A 10 1.07 5.25 13.94
N ASP A 11 1.27 4.62 15.11
CA ASP A 11 2.43 3.73 15.33
C ASP A 11 2.06 2.30 14.97
N LEU A 12 2.02 2.01 13.68
CA LEU A 12 1.64 0.69 13.17
C LEU A 12 2.75 0.06 12.34
N ASP A 13 2.82 -1.25 12.41
CA ASP A 13 3.68 -2.06 11.56
C ASP A 13 2.79 -3.05 10.82
N ILE A 14 2.69 -2.91 9.52
CA ILE A 14 1.74 -3.66 8.69
C ILE A 14 2.51 -4.50 7.71
N THR A 15 2.23 -5.80 7.70
CA THR A 15 2.78 -6.72 6.70
C THR A 15 1.66 -7.52 6.07
N CYS A 16 1.81 -7.84 4.79
CA CYS A 16 0.84 -8.67 4.09
C CYS A 16 1.52 -9.32 2.89
N ASP A 17 1.26 -10.60 2.70
CA ASP A 17 1.71 -11.32 1.52
C ASP A 17 0.68 -11.15 0.41
N VAL A 18 1.15 -10.78 -0.78
CA VAL A 18 0.31 -10.63 -1.97
C VAL A 18 0.73 -11.66 -3.00
N ILE A 19 -0.23 -12.45 -3.46
CA ILE A 19 -0.07 -13.36 -4.58
C ILE A 19 -0.80 -12.72 -5.75
N PRO A 20 -0.09 -12.04 -6.67
CA PRO A 20 -0.75 -11.27 -7.72
C PRO A 20 -1.42 -12.16 -8.75
N GLY A 21 -2.67 -11.87 -9.04
CA GLY A 21 -3.45 -12.47 -10.10
C GLY A 21 -4.25 -11.42 -10.86
N SER A 22 -4.48 -10.27 -10.21
CA SER A 22 -5.10 -9.10 -10.84
C SER A 22 -4.02 -8.20 -11.45
N GLU A 23 -4.43 -7.27 -12.31
CA GLU A 23 -3.50 -6.30 -12.89
C GLU A 23 -2.79 -5.47 -11.84
N LYS A 24 -3.55 -4.98 -10.86
CA LYS A 24 -3.01 -4.21 -9.74
C LYS A 24 -3.64 -4.67 -8.45
N SER A 25 -2.81 -4.84 -7.43
CA SER A 25 -3.27 -5.21 -6.11
C SER A 25 -2.30 -4.64 -5.08
N GLY A 26 -2.70 -4.58 -3.82
CA GLY A 26 -1.83 -4.09 -2.78
C GLY A 26 -2.55 -3.53 -1.58
N ILE A 27 -1.88 -2.59 -0.92
CA ILE A 27 -2.38 -1.95 0.30
C ILE A 27 -2.56 -0.47 0.04
N SER A 28 -3.72 0.06 0.42
CA SER A 28 -4.07 1.47 0.26
C SER A 28 -4.28 2.12 1.62
N PHE A 29 -3.74 3.32 1.76
CA PHE A 29 -4.06 4.24 2.85
C PHE A 29 -4.94 5.32 2.24
N TYR A 30 -6.23 5.23 2.48
CA TYR A 30 -7.23 5.99 1.76
C TYR A 30 -7.99 6.94 2.68
N MET A 31 -8.01 8.21 2.35
CA MET A 31 -8.87 9.18 3.00
C MET A 31 -10.01 9.59 2.07
N ASP A 32 -9.70 10.00 0.86
CA ASP A 32 -10.68 10.31 -0.19
C ASP A 32 -10.03 10.11 -1.57
N GLU A 33 -10.75 10.40 -2.63
CA GLU A 33 -10.29 10.18 -4.00
C GLU A 33 -9.04 11.00 -4.36
N LYS A 34 -8.82 12.10 -3.65
CA LYS A 34 -7.70 13.01 -3.91
C LYS A 34 -6.56 12.89 -2.91
N HIS A 35 -6.74 12.11 -1.84
CA HIS A 35 -5.74 11.97 -0.78
C HIS A 35 -5.61 10.51 -0.40
N HIS A 36 -4.66 9.82 -1.01
CA HIS A 36 -4.39 8.42 -0.69
C HIS A 36 -2.96 8.03 -1.07
N TYR A 37 -2.46 7.03 -0.38
CA TYR A 37 -1.18 6.40 -0.63
C TYR A 37 -1.39 4.92 -0.88
N GLU A 38 -0.62 4.34 -1.77
CA GLU A 38 -0.76 2.94 -2.13
C GLU A 38 0.60 2.27 -2.29
N VAL A 39 0.70 1.01 -1.87
CA VAL A 39 1.79 0.13 -2.26
C VAL A 39 1.18 -0.86 -3.24
N VAL A 40 1.68 -0.86 -4.46
CA VAL A 40 1.06 -1.55 -5.59
C VAL A 40 1.92 -2.70 -6.07
N VAL A 41 1.26 -3.84 -6.30
CA VAL A 41 1.84 -4.97 -7.02
C VAL A 41 1.12 -5.02 -8.36
N GLU A 42 1.85 -4.73 -9.43
CA GLU A 42 1.28 -4.66 -10.77
C GLU A 42 1.79 -5.83 -11.61
N LYS A 43 0.86 -6.59 -12.16
CA LYS A 43 1.17 -7.69 -13.05
C LYS A 43 0.89 -7.29 -14.49
N ASN A 44 1.92 -7.29 -15.31
CA ASN A 44 1.81 -6.92 -16.72
C ASN A 44 2.45 -8.03 -17.55
N GLU A 45 1.62 -8.78 -18.28
CA GLU A 45 2.05 -9.96 -19.03
C GLU A 45 2.71 -10.98 -18.10
N ASN A 46 3.98 -11.29 -18.31
CA ASN A 46 4.73 -12.26 -17.51
C ASN A 46 5.62 -11.61 -16.46
N LYS A 47 5.46 -10.29 -16.27
CA LYS A 47 6.30 -9.53 -15.34
C LYS A 47 5.48 -8.95 -14.21
N THR A 48 6.08 -8.91 -13.02
CA THR A 48 5.45 -8.34 -11.84
C THR A 48 6.35 -7.25 -11.28
N TYR A 49 5.74 -6.11 -10.96
CA TYR A 49 6.44 -4.93 -10.42
C TYR A 49 5.83 -4.53 -9.10
N VAL A 50 6.68 -4.00 -8.22
CA VAL A 50 6.24 -3.43 -6.94
C VAL A 50 6.68 -1.97 -6.90
N TYR A 51 5.75 -1.10 -6.52
CA TYR A 51 6.04 0.33 -6.36
C TYR A 51 5.05 0.96 -5.38
N SER A 52 5.36 2.16 -4.93
CA SER A 52 4.42 2.96 -4.15
C SER A 52 3.91 4.12 -4.98
N ARG A 53 2.68 4.56 -4.69
CA ARG A 53 2.04 5.69 -5.35
C ARG A 53 1.43 6.61 -4.29
N GLN A 54 1.65 7.91 -4.47
CA GLN A 54 1.11 8.93 -3.59
C GLN A 54 0.23 9.88 -4.41
N THR A 55 -0.98 10.13 -3.92
CA THR A 55 -1.89 11.08 -4.54
C THR A 55 -2.29 12.13 -3.52
N ILE A 56 -2.02 13.39 -3.82
CA ILE A 56 -2.33 14.54 -2.96
C ILE A 56 -2.96 15.62 -3.84
N GLY A 57 -4.28 15.78 -3.77
CA GLY A 57 -5.00 16.71 -4.61
C GLY A 57 -4.89 16.34 -6.08
N CYS A 58 -4.34 17.23 -6.89
CA CYS A 58 -4.11 17.00 -8.33
C CYS A 58 -2.72 16.45 -8.63
N ILE A 59 -1.91 16.22 -7.60
CA ILE A 59 -0.53 15.78 -7.73
C ILE A 59 -0.44 14.31 -7.38
N TRP A 60 0.28 13.56 -8.21
CA TRP A 60 0.57 12.16 -7.91
C TRP A 60 2.01 11.83 -8.27
N GLN A 61 2.58 10.85 -7.59
CA GLN A 61 3.95 10.44 -7.78
C GLN A 61 4.08 8.95 -7.51
N GLU A 62 4.92 8.30 -8.29
CA GLU A 62 5.24 6.88 -8.11
C GLU A 62 6.72 6.71 -7.80
N SER A 63 7.04 5.72 -6.97
CA SER A 63 8.42 5.33 -6.73
C SER A 63 8.97 4.55 -7.92
N THR A 64 10.25 4.18 -7.84
CA THR A 64 10.84 3.23 -8.78
C THR A 64 10.01 1.95 -8.79
N HIS A 65 9.76 1.42 -9.98
CA HIS A 65 9.10 0.13 -10.14
C HIS A 65 10.15 -0.99 -10.09
N TYR A 66 10.06 -1.83 -9.07
CA TYR A 66 10.99 -2.95 -8.90
C TYR A 66 10.39 -4.21 -9.49
N GLU A 67 11.11 -4.86 -10.41
CA GLU A 67 10.68 -6.12 -10.98
C GLU A 67 10.97 -7.24 -10.00
N ILE A 68 9.98 -8.12 -9.79
CA ILE A 68 10.14 -9.30 -8.93
C ILE A 68 9.92 -10.56 -9.74
N ASN A 69 10.62 -11.64 -9.36
CA ASN A 69 10.56 -12.93 -10.05
C ASN A 69 9.83 -14.00 -9.24
N SER A 70 9.18 -13.60 -8.15
CA SER A 70 8.48 -14.52 -7.26
C SER A 70 6.98 -14.47 -7.52
N ASP A 71 6.29 -15.59 -7.25
CA ASP A 71 4.83 -15.64 -7.31
C ASP A 71 4.15 -14.96 -6.13
N LYS A 72 4.91 -14.58 -5.12
CA LYS A 72 4.41 -13.94 -3.92
C LYS A 72 5.38 -12.85 -3.47
N VAL A 73 4.85 -11.73 -3.03
CA VAL A 73 5.62 -10.62 -2.47
C VAL A 73 5.03 -10.21 -1.13
N THR A 74 5.89 -9.93 -0.16
CA THR A 74 5.47 -9.40 1.13
C THR A 74 5.60 -7.89 1.10
N LEU A 75 4.50 -7.19 1.34
CA LEU A 75 4.49 -5.75 1.49
C LEU A 75 4.64 -5.40 2.97
N HIS A 76 5.41 -4.37 3.26
CA HIS A 76 5.68 -3.93 4.62
C HIS A 76 5.55 -2.42 4.71
N ILE A 77 4.66 -1.95 5.57
CA ILE A 77 4.44 -0.52 5.78
C ILE A 77 4.63 -0.23 7.26
N LYS A 78 5.45 0.75 7.55
CA LYS A 78 5.63 1.23 8.91
C LYS A 78 5.02 2.62 9.02
N SER A 79 4.03 2.76 9.88
CA SER A 79 3.36 4.03 10.13
C SER A 79 3.92 4.64 11.42
N GLU A 80 4.32 5.90 11.34
CA GLU A 80 4.77 6.71 12.47
C GLU A 80 3.89 7.97 12.53
N PRO A 81 3.92 8.75 13.63
CA PRO A 81 3.05 9.91 13.75
C PRO A 81 3.17 10.92 12.61
N LEU A 82 4.37 11.07 12.03
CA LEU A 82 4.61 12.06 10.98
C LEU A 82 4.77 11.49 9.59
N GLN A 83 5.08 10.20 9.48
CA GLN A 83 5.39 9.59 8.18
C GLN A 83 4.94 8.15 8.08
N TYR A 84 4.61 7.76 6.85
CA TYR A 84 4.53 6.36 6.46
C TYR A 84 5.82 6.00 5.74
N HIS A 85 6.32 4.77 5.99
CA HIS A 85 7.47 4.22 5.28
C HIS A 85 7.00 2.98 4.53
N PHE A 86 7.21 2.95 3.23
CA PHE A 86 6.75 1.87 2.37
C PHE A 86 7.91 1.00 1.92
N PHE A 87 7.78 -0.31 2.12
CA PHE A 87 8.78 -1.30 1.78
C PHE A 87 8.12 -2.51 1.12
N PHE A 88 8.92 -3.31 0.43
CA PHE A 88 8.57 -4.70 0.15
C PHE A 88 9.75 -5.59 0.56
N LYS A 89 9.48 -6.88 0.80
CA LYS A 89 10.55 -7.81 1.15
C LYS A 89 11.04 -8.52 -0.10
N ASP A 90 12.36 -8.57 -0.27
CA ASP A 90 12.98 -9.30 -1.38
C ASP A 90 12.99 -10.82 -1.11
N GLU A 91 13.60 -11.60 -1.99
CA GLU A 91 13.66 -13.06 -1.89
C GLU A 91 14.35 -13.53 -0.61
N ASN A 92 15.21 -12.73 -0.05
CA ASN A 92 15.96 -13.04 1.17
C ASN A 92 15.27 -12.53 2.44
N GLY A 93 14.08 -11.94 2.30
CA GLY A 93 13.34 -11.39 3.43
C GLY A 93 13.83 -10.02 3.90
N HIS A 94 14.64 -9.33 3.11
CA HIS A 94 15.13 -8.00 3.44
C HIS A 94 14.16 -6.93 2.93
N ASP A 95 13.94 -5.88 3.72
CA ASP A 95 13.10 -4.77 3.31
C ASP A 95 13.80 -3.93 2.24
N VAL A 96 13.10 -3.72 1.13
CA VAL A 96 13.54 -2.82 0.07
C VAL A 96 12.69 -1.56 0.17
N PHE A 97 13.35 -0.43 0.36
CA PHE A 97 12.67 0.85 0.53
C PHE A 97 12.02 1.32 -0.78
N LEU A 98 10.75 1.72 -0.71
CA LEU A 98 10.04 2.30 -1.85
C LEU A 98 9.97 3.82 -1.73
N SER A 99 9.34 4.32 -0.68
CA SER A 99 9.22 5.76 -0.45
C SER A 99 8.71 6.06 0.96
N ASN A 100 8.80 7.34 1.33
CA ASN A 100 8.14 7.88 2.51
C ASN A 100 6.98 8.78 2.08
N ALA A 101 5.98 8.90 2.94
CA ALA A 101 4.88 9.83 2.73
C ALA A 101 4.50 10.47 4.05
N GLU A 102 4.17 11.76 4.03
CA GLU A 102 3.78 12.46 5.24
C GLU A 102 2.33 12.11 5.64
N THR A 103 2.13 11.78 6.90
CA THR A 103 0.80 11.42 7.41
C THR A 103 -0.18 12.61 7.37
N ARG A 104 0.32 13.84 7.49
CA ARG A 104 -0.53 15.03 7.52
C ARG A 104 -1.38 15.20 6.27
N TYR A 105 -0.95 14.69 5.12
CA TYR A 105 -1.73 14.80 3.89
C TYR A 105 -2.92 13.86 3.84
N LEU A 106 -3.01 12.93 4.78
CA LEU A 106 -4.18 12.08 4.96
C LEU A 106 -4.98 12.49 6.21
N SER A 107 -4.66 13.64 6.81
CA SER A 107 -5.41 14.14 7.96
C SER A 107 -6.66 14.89 7.52
N SER A 108 -7.65 14.97 8.39
CA SER A 108 -8.87 15.70 8.12
C SER A 108 -8.63 17.19 7.89
N GLU A 109 -7.58 17.76 8.45
CA GLU A 109 -7.23 19.17 8.26
C GLU A 109 -6.89 19.49 6.81
N VAL A 110 -6.17 18.59 6.14
CA VAL A 110 -5.77 18.78 4.75
C VAL A 110 -6.90 18.42 3.80
N ALA A 111 -7.63 17.36 4.12
CA ALA A 111 -8.70 16.86 3.26
C ALA A 111 -10.00 17.68 3.38
N GLY A 112 -10.09 18.56 4.35
CA GLY A 112 -11.23 19.47 4.47
C GLY A 112 -12.46 18.89 5.12
N GLY A 113 -12.34 17.88 5.96
CA GLY A 113 -13.47 17.29 6.66
C GLY A 113 -13.03 16.22 7.63
N PHE A 114 -13.91 15.83 8.51
CA PHE A 114 -13.59 14.74 9.42
C PHE A 114 -13.79 13.41 8.72
N THR A 115 -12.68 12.81 8.31
CA THR A 115 -12.67 11.47 7.77
C THR A 115 -11.48 10.73 8.37
N GLY A 116 -11.65 9.49 8.74
CA GLY A 116 -10.53 8.66 9.18
C GLY A 116 -9.80 8.08 7.97
N THR A 117 -8.51 7.86 8.12
CA THR A 117 -7.77 7.12 7.12
C THR A 117 -8.18 5.65 7.17
N ILE A 118 -8.47 5.08 6.03
CA ILE A 118 -8.83 3.67 5.90
C ILE A 118 -7.63 2.92 5.32
N ILE A 119 -7.18 1.90 6.02
CA ILE A 119 -6.15 0.99 5.52
C ILE A 119 -6.86 -0.18 4.88
N GLY A 120 -6.62 -0.41 3.60
CA GLY A 120 -7.35 -1.44 2.89
C GLY A 120 -6.50 -2.24 1.92
N LEU A 121 -6.98 -3.42 1.62
CA LEU A 121 -6.45 -4.27 0.56
C LEU A 121 -7.29 -4.02 -0.70
N PHE A 122 -6.64 -3.94 -1.84
CA PHE A 122 -7.34 -3.68 -3.09
C PHE A 122 -6.87 -4.60 -4.21
N ALA A 123 -7.74 -4.82 -5.19
CA ALA A 123 -7.41 -5.51 -6.42
C ALA A 123 -8.22 -4.89 -7.56
N ILE A 124 -7.55 -4.57 -8.65
CA ILE A 124 -8.15 -3.91 -9.81
C ILE A 124 -7.83 -4.73 -11.06
N ASN A 125 -8.85 -5.03 -11.86
CA ASN A 125 -8.73 -5.66 -13.16
C ASN A 125 -9.45 -4.81 -14.21
N GLU A 126 -8.73 -4.40 -15.24
CA GLU A 126 -9.34 -3.70 -16.37
C GLU A 126 -9.46 -4.59 -17.60
N ASN A 127 -8.46 -5.44 -17.83
CA ASN A 127 -8.35 -6.26 -19.03
C ASN A 127 -8.13 -7.74 -18.79
N CYS A 128 -8.19 -8.19 -17.53
CA CYS A 128 -8.03 -9.61 -17.23
C CYS A 128 -8.96 -10.04 -16.09
N ASP A 129 -9.19 -11.33 -15.98
CA ASP A 129 -10.07 -11.92 -14.97
C ASP A 129 -9.31 -12.57 -13.82
N GLY A 130 -8.05 -12.21 -13.63
CA GLY A 130 -7.21 -12.78 -12.59
C GLY A 130 -7.68 -12.41 -11.18
N ILE A 131 -7.37 -13.24 -10.22
CA ILE A 131 -7.70 -13.04 -8.81
C ILE A 131 -6.40 -12.95 -8.02
N SER A 132 -6.22 -11.85 -7.28
CA SER A 132 -5.12 -11.72 -6.35
C SER A 132 -5.52 -12.30 -4.99
N ARG A 133 -4.54 -12.88 -4.30
CA ARG A 133 -4.72 -13.44 -2.97
C ARG A 133 -3.87 -12.67 -1.97
N PHE A 134 -4.41 -12.46 -0.79
CA PHE A 134 -3.73 -11.81 0.31
C PHE A 134 -3.63 -12.79 1.47
N GLU A 135 -2.41 -12.99 1.98
CA GLU A 135 -2.16 -13.92 3.07
C GLU A 135 -1.35 -13.25 4.17
N ASN A 136 -1.45 -13.78 5.38
CA ASN A 136 -0.62 -13.39 6.51
C ASN A 136 -0.67 -11.87 6.81
N LEU A 137 -1.84 -11.27 6.69
CA LEU A 137 -2.01 -9.87 7.08
C LEU A 137 -1.75 -9.71 8.57
N SER A 138 -0.82 -8.83 8.91
CA SER A 138 -0.48 -8.53 10.30
C SER A 138 -0.44 -7.02 10.49
N VAL A 139 -1.16 -6.55 11.49
CA VAL A 139 -1.15 -5.14 11.90
C VAL A 139 -0.75 -5.10 13.37
N LYS A 140 0.43 -4.54 13.65
CA LYS A 140 0.97 -4.47 15.01
C LYS A 140 1.16 -3.01 15.42
N HIS A 141 1.02 -2.75 16.71
CA HIS A 141 1.27 -1.45 17.31
C HIS A 141 2.68 -1.42 17.86
N ASP A 142 3.51 -0.49 17.36
CA ASP A 142 4.91 -0.38 17.76
C ASP A 142 5.08 0.11 19.20
N ALA A 143 4.07 0.76 19.77
CA ALA A 143 4.14 1.32 21.12
C ALA A 143 3.98 0.27 22.22
N ASP A 144 3.70 -0.95 21.85
CA ASP A 144 3.56 -2.07 22.78
C ASP A 144 4.89 -2.89 22.86
#